data_0c0394c3511cc913b67ef3ffbaa858e0
#
_entry.id   0c0394c3511cc913b67ef3ffbaa858e0
#
_cell.length_a   1.000
_cell.length_b   1.000
_cell.length_c   1.000
_cell.angle_alpha   90.00
_cell.angle_beta   90.00
_cell.angle_gamma   90.00
#
_symmetry.space_group_name_H-M   'P 1'
#
loop_
_entity.id
_entity.type
_entity.pdbx_description
1 polymer ?
#
loop_
_entity_poly.entity_id
_entity_poly.type
_entity_poly.pdbx_seq_one_letter_code
_entity_poly.pdbx_strand_id
1 'polypeptide(L)'
;MNTTSVDAYLQDGCGRCEHYQSPLCKVHRWVDELQVLRATLLMVGLDEGLKWGAPCFTIQGRNVAMLGAYRHDCVISFFEGAALVDDHEIMVPPGPNSRYARVVRFSSVDEIAQKLPHVRVLIVQAIEHARSGDRFVPDPVVDTWPPELDKRFATDEALSRAFHALTPGRQRSHILHIAGAKQASTRERRVTRCVPDILAGKGFNER
;
A
#
# COMPACT_ATOMS: atom_id res chain seq x y z
N MET A 1 -4.15 4.61 -16.87
CA MET A 1 -3.39 3.59 -16.12
C MET A 1 -2.93 2.55 -17.11
N ASN A 2 -1.62 2.22 -17.15
CA ASN A 2 -1.12 1.17 -18.04
C ASN A 2 -1.68 -0.18 -17.58
N THR A 3 -2.24 -0.93 -18.50
CA THR A 3 -2.88 -2.24 -18.23
C THR A 3 -2.41 -3.31 -19.22
N THR A 4 -1.45 -2.98 -20.11
CA THR A 4 -1.04 -3.83 -21.22
C THR A 4 -0.05 -4.91 -20.78
N SER A 5 1.13 -4.50 -20.31
CA SER A 5 2.19 -5.40 -19.86
C SER A 5 3.19 -4.68 -18.94
N VAL A 6 4.04 -5.47 -18.27
CA VAL A 6 5.14 -4.91 -17.47
C VAL A 6 6.17 -4.22 -18.39
N ASP A 7 6.39 -4.72 -19.59
CA ASP A 7 7.26 -4.08 -20.56
C ASP A 7 6.72 -2.70 -20.96
N ALA A 8 5.42 -2.61 -21.29
CA ALA A 8 4.78 -1.33 -21.57
C ALA A 8 4.80 -0.37 -20.37
N TYR A 9 4.70 -0.90 -19.14
CA TYR A 9 4.85 -0.06 -17.93
C TYR A 9 6.25 0.54 -17.83
N LEU A 10 7.30 -0.23 -18.12
CA LEU A 10 8.68 0.26 -18.08
C LEU A 10 8.99 1.22 -19.24
N GLN A 11 8.43 0.94 -20.43
CA GLN A 11 8.66 1.73 -21.64
C GLN A 11 7.86 3.04 -21.66
N ASP A 12 6.56 2.98 -21.36
CA ASP A 12 5.63 4.10 -21.51
C ASP A 12 5.36 4.83 -20.17
N GLY A 13 5.68 4.21 -19.05
CA GLY A 13 5.38 4.74 -17.72
C GLY A 13 4.09 4.19 -17.11
N CYS A 14 3.72 4.72 -15.95
CA CYS A 14 2.65 4.16 -15.12
C CYS A 14 1.22 4.39 -15.64
N GLY A 15 1.01 5.31 -16.59
CA GLY A 15 -0.31 5.69 -17.10
C GLY A 15 -1.27 6.28 -16.05
N ARG A 16 -0.75 6.78 -14.91
CA ARG A 16 -1.53 7.34 -13.79
C ARG A 16 -1.29 8.82 -13.55
N CYS A 17 -0.31 9.41 -14.19
CA CYS A 17 0.06 10.81 -14.04
C CYS A 17 0.02 11.51 -15.41
N GLU A 18 0.03 12.82 -15.41
CA GLU A 18 0.09 13.68 -16.59
C GLU A 18 1.36 13.47 -17.42
N HIS A 19 2.39 12.85 -16.84
CA HIS A 19 3.68 12.58 -17.48
C HIS A 19 3.73 11.19 -18.18
N TYR A 20 2.59 10.54 -18.39
CA TYR A 20 2.55 9.28 -19.15
C TYR A 20 3.15 9.47 -20.54
N GLN A 21 3.97 8.50 -20.95
CA GLN A 21 4.74 8.53 -22.23
C GLN A 21 5.71 9.73 -22.33
N SER A 22 6.18 10.26 -21.22
CA SER A 22 7.19 11.30 -21.19
C SER A 22 8.34 10.94 -20.24
N PRO A 23 9.55 11.48 -20.43
CA PRO A 23 10.70 11.25 -19.55
C PRO A 23 10.48 11.70 -18.09
N LEU A 24 9.46 12.52 -17.83
CA LEU A 24 9.12 13.02 -16.50
C LEU A 24 8.31 12.01 -15.68
N CYS A 25 7.83 10.91 -16.28
CA CYS A 25 7.19 9.86 -15.51
C CYS A 25 8.19 9.24 -14.53
N LYS A 26 7.76 9.06 -13.28
CA LYS A 26 8.61 8.51 -12.20
C LYS A 26 9.20 7.14 -12.56
N VAL A 27 8.48 6.33 -13.35
CA VAL A 27 8.96 5.03 -13.79
C VAL A 27 10.26 5.16 -14.57
N HIS A 28 10.34 6.14 -15.49
CA HIS A 28 11.52 6.33 -16.34
C HIS A 28 12.76 6.73 -15.56
N ARG A 29 12.59 7.33 -14.38
CA ARG A 29 13.71 7.65 -13.50
C ARG A 29 14.36 6.40 -12.89
N TRP A 30 13.61 5.31 -12.77
CA TRP A 30 14.00 4.11 -12.05
C TRP A 30 13.98 2.85 -12.93
N VAL A 31 14.12 3.00 -14.24
CA VAL A 31 14.00 1.87 -15.19
C VAL A 31 15.05 0.80 -14.90
N ASP A 32 16.30 1.18 -14.67
CA ASP A 32 17.40 0.24 -14.45
C ASP A 32 17.21 -0.53 -13.13
N GLU A 33 16.84 0.18 -12.06
CA GLU A 33 16.55 -0.42 -10.75
C GLU A 33 15.34 -1.38 -10.84
N LEU A 34 14.28 -0.94 -11.51
CA LEU A 34 13.07 -1.77 -11.69
C LEU A 34 13.34 -3.01 -12.53
N GLN A 35 14.21 -2.92 -13.53
CA GLN A 35 14.64 -4.07 -14.35
C GLN A 35 15.43 -5.09 -13.53
N VAL A 36 16.37 -4.63 -12.69
CA VAL A 36 17.14 -5.50 -11.80
C VAL A 36 16.23 -6.20 -10.79
N LEU A 37 15.31 -5.48 -10.17
CA LEU A 37 14.34 -6.05 -9.23
C LEU A 37 13.37 -7.02 -9.91
N ARG A 38 12.89 -6.67 -11.12
CA ARG A 38 12.05 -7.55 -11.95
C ARG A 38 12.76 -8.86 -12.27
N ALA A 39 13.99 -8.78 -12.79
CA ALA A 39 14.77 -9.95 -13.10
C ALA A 39 14.97 -10.87 -11.87
N THR A 40 15.23 -10.26 -10.69
CA THR A 40 15.37 -11.01 -9.44
C THR A 40 14.10 -11.78 -9.08
N LEU A 41 12.93 -11.17 -9.24
CA LEU A 41 11.63 -11.79 -8.93
C LEU A 41 11.26 -12.90 -9.94
N LEU A 42 11.56 -12.70 -11.23
CA LEU A 42 11.33 -13.71 -12.26
C LEU A 42 12.26 -14.95 -12.09
N MET A 43 13.52 -14.73 -11.72
CA MET A 43 14.50 -15.82 -11.52
C MET A 43 14.08 -16.82 -10.44
N VAL A 44 13.25 -16.43 -9.48
CA VAL A 44 12.73 -17.32 -8.43
C VAL A 44 11.40 -17.97 -8.79
N GLY A 45 10.95 -17.82 -10.05
CA GLY A 45 9.77 -18.49 -10.60
C GLY A 45 8.45 -17.85 -10.25
N LEU A 46 8.42 -16.53 -10.01
CA LEU A 46 7.18 -15.78 -9.86
C LEU A 46 6.61 -15.40 -11.24
N ASP A 47 5.30 -15.48 -11.38
CA ASP A 47 4.57 -14.97 -12.54
C ASP A 47 4.41 -13.46 -12.42
N GLU A 48 4.63 -12.71 -13.52
CA GLU A 48 4.44 -11.28 -13.54
C GLU A 48 3.14 -10.86 -14.22
N GLY A 49 2.60 -9.74 -13.79
CA GLY A 49 1.47 -9.09 -14.43
C GLY A 49 1.30 -7.66 -13.93
N LEU A 50 0.30 -6.95 -14.46
CA LEU A 50 -0.06 -5.62 -13.98
C LEU A 50 -1.29 -5.69 -13.10
N LYS A 51 -1.17 -5.22 -11.85
CA LYS A 51 -2.29 -5.02 -10.95
C LYS A 51 -2.25 -3.58 -10.41
N TRP A 52 -3.39 -2.91 -10.42
CA TRP A 52 -3.51 -1.51 -9.98
C TRP A 52 -2.51 -0.57 -10.66
N GLY A 53 -2.12 -0.89 -11.91
CA GLY A 53 -1.19 -0.10 -12.74
C GLY A 53 0.25 -0.14 -12.27
N ALA A 54 0.68 -1.23 -11.66
CA ALA A 54 2.07 -1.47 -11.28
C ALA A 54 2.44 -2.96 -11.47
N PRO A 55 3.74 -3.29 -11.70
CA PRO A 55 4.20 -4.65 -11.80
C PRO A 55 3.92 -5.43 -10.52
N CYS A 56 3.16 -6.51 -10.62
CA CYS A 56 2.78 -7.39 -9.53
C CYS A 56 3.26 -8.81 -9.83
N PHE A 57 3.88 -9.44 -8.85
CA PHE A 57 4.48 -10.76 -8.93
C PHE A 57 3.67 -11.72 -8.07
N THR A 58 3.28 -12.85 -8.67
CA THR A 58 2.37 -13.80 -8.07
C THR A 58 2.95 -15.21 -8.10
N ILE A 59 2.45 -16.08 -7.22
CA ILE A 59 2.67 -17.51 -7.27
C ILE A 59 1.34 -18.23 -7.02
N GLN A 60 0.98 -19.17 -7.90
CA GLN A 60 -0.31 -19.89 -7.82
C GLN A 60 -1.50 -18.95 -7.66
N GLY A 61 -1.47 -17.79 -8.36
CA GLY A 61 -2.51 -16.76 -8.32
C GLY A 61 -2.50 -15.85 -7.09
N ARG A 62 -1.63 -16.09 -6.10
CA ARG A 62 -1.49 -15.26 -4.89
C ARG A 62 -0.45 -14.16 -5.11
N ASN A 63 -0.76 -12.95 -4.66
CA ASN A 63 0.16 -11.82 -4.74
C ASN A 63 1.29 -11.99 -3.72
N VAL A 64 2.53 -11.90 -4.18
CA VAL A 64 3.75 -11.99 -3.37
C VAL A 64 4.39 -10.62 -3.20
N ALA A 65 4.73 -9.98 -4.32
CA ALA A 65 5.41 -8.70 -4.33
C ALA A 65 4.91 -7.78 -5.44
N MET A 66 5.18 -6.48 -5.28
CA MET A 66 4.89 -5.45 -6.26
C MET A 66 6.06 -4.49 -6.36
N LEU A 67 6.37 -4.02 -7.58
CA LEU A 67 7.35 -2.96 -7.79
C LEU A 67 6.66 -1.60 -7.88
N GLY A 68 7.31 -0.58 -7.31
CA GLY A 68 6.80 0.78 -7.31
C GLY A 68 7.88 1.80 -7.60
N ALA A 69 7.51 2.87 -8.34
CA ALA A 69 8.36 4.03 -8.62
C ALA A 69 7.80 5.27 -7.93
N TYR A 70 8.60 5.92 -7.10
CA TYR A 70 8.25 7.14 -6.38
C TYR A 70 9.18 8.28 -6.78
N ARG A 71 9.00 9.46 -6.17
CA ARG A 71 9.78 10.65 -6.51
C ARG A 71 11.25 10.51 -6.14
N HIS A 72 11.55 9.84 -5.02
CA HIS A 72 12.90 9.80 -4.44
C HIS A 72 13.47 8.38 -4.32
N ASP A 73 12.68 7.37 -4.60
CA ASP A 73 13.07 5.96 -4.51
C ASP A 73 12.22 5.09 -5.46
N CYS A 74 12.70 3.88 -5.71
CA CYS A 74 11.89 2.76 -6.15
C CYS A 74 11.80 1.72 -5.04
N VAL A 75 10.83 0.83 -5.11
CA VAL A 75 10.58 -0.14 -4.03
C VAL A 75 10.22 -1.52 -4.55
N ILE A 76 10.58 -2.53 -3.77
CA ILE A 76 9.87 -3.80 -3.72
C ILE A 76 8.95 -3.80 -2.52
N SER A 77 7.67 -4.08 -2.73
CA SER A 77 6.64 -4.14 -1.68
C SER A 77 6.16 -5.58 -1.53
N PHE A 78 6.27 -6.16 -0.35
CA PHE A 78 5.71 -7.46 -0.01
C PHE A 78 4.31 -7.28 0.57
N PHE A 79 3.29 -7.97 0.01
CA PHE A 79 1.88 -7.80 0.41
C PHE A 79 1.64 -8.16 1.88
N GLU A 80 2.22 -9.25 2.34
CA GLU A 80 2.16 -9.69 3.75
C GLU A 80 3.55 -9.61 4.39
N GLY A 81 4.31 -8.54 4.08
CA GLY A 81 5.68 -8.33 4.54
C GLY A 81 5.82 -8.26 6.06
N ALA A 82 4.75 -7.96 6.78
CA ALA A 82 4.75 -7.99 8.24
C ALA A 82 4.84 -9.40 8.84
N ALA A 83 4.60 -10.43 8.02
CA ALA A 83 4.79 -11.85 8.41
C ALA A 83 6.21 -12.34 8.24
N LEU A 84 7.08 -11.58 7.53
CA LEU A 84 8.43 -12.00 7.19
C LEU A 84 9.41 -11.63 8.29
N VAL A 85 10.43 -12.45 8.46
CA VAL A 85 11.55 -12.20 9.39
C VAL A 85 12.59 -11.34 8.67
N ASP A 86 12.85 -10.16 9.19
CA ASP A 86 13.76 -9.16 8.63
C ASP A 86 14.94 -8.90 9.57
N ASP A 87 15.86 -9.85 9.64
CA ASP A 87 17.03 -9.80 10.53
C ASP A 87 17.96 -8.59 10.27
N HIS A 88 17.82 -7.95 9.12
CA HIS A 88 18.65 -6.82 8.71
C HIS A 88 17.93 -5.47 8.76
N GLU A 89 16.68 -5.45 9.23
CA GLU A 89 15.85 -4.24 9.38
C GLU A 89 15.79 -3.36 8.10
N ILE A 90 15.78 -4.02 6.91
CA ILE A 90 15.73 -3.32 5.63
C ILE A 90 14.31 -2.98 5.17
N MET A 91 13.30 -3.58 5.80
CA MET A 91 11.89 -3.34 5.49
C MET A 91 11.29 -2.24 6.37
N VAL A 92 10.48 -1.40 5.76
CA VAL A 92 9.70 -0.39 6.49
C VAL A 92 8.23 -0.46 6.07
N PRO A 93 7.27 -0.02 6.93
CA PRO A 93 5.90 0.17 6.49
C PRO A 93 5.82 1.18 5.33
N PRO A 94 5.03 0.96 4.26
CA PRO A 94 4.85 1.94 3.18
C PRO A 94 4.17 3.23 3.63
N GLY A 95 3.47 3.19 4.76
CA GLY A 95 2.85 4.34 5.41
C GLY A 95 2.50 4.03 6.87
N PRO A 96 2.17 5.05 7.67
CA PRO A 96 2.00 4.91 9.12
C PRO A 96 0.87 3.97 9.53
N ASN A 97 -0.10 3.75 8.64
CA ASN A 97 -1.25 2.88 8.89
C ASN A 97 -1.14 1.51 8.22
N SER A 98 0.02 1.20 7.61
CA SER A 98 0.23 -0.06 6.89
C SER A 98 0.52 -1.20 7.86
N ARG A 99 -0.41 -2.14 7.95
CA ARG A 99 -0.35 -3.26 8.91
C ARG A 99 0.21 -4.54 8.30
N TYR A 100 -0.01 -4.75 7.00
CA TYR A 100 0.35 -5.97 6.28
C TYR A 100 1.60 -5.79 5.44
N ALA A 101 1.59 -4.79 4.56
CA ALA A 101 2.67 -4.57 3.63
C ALA A 101 3.94 -4.03 4.30
N ARG A 102 5.10 -4.45 3.76
CA ARG A 102 6.41 -3.85 4.04
C ARG A 102 7.11 -3.59 2.72
N VAL A 103 7.94 -2.55 2.69
CA VAL A 103 8.70 -2.17 1.50
C VAL A 103 10.20 -2.10 1.81
N VAL A 104 11.01 -2.57 0.87
CA VAL A 104 12.44 -2.21 0.81
C VAL A 104 12.57 -1.10 -0.22
N ARG A 105 13.28 -0.03 0.15
CA ARG A 105 13.49 1.15 -0.68
C ARG A 105 14.89 1.16 -1.27
N PHE A 106 15.01 1.70 -2.49
CA PHE A 106 16.27 1.81 -3.21
C PHE A 106 16.35 3.15 -3.93
N SER A 107 17.54 3.74 -3.89
CA SER A 107 17.87 5.00 -4.56
C SER A 107 18.90 4.84 -5.69
N SER A 108 19.43 3.62 -5.89
CA SER A 108 20.37 3.29 -6.96
C SER A 108 20.49 1.78 -7.18
N VAL A 109 21.02 1.39 -8.33
CA VAL A 109 21.39 -0.01 -8.65
C VAL A 109 22.44 -0.56 -7.66
N ASP A 110 23.39 0.28 -7.24
CA ASP A 110 24.40 -0.14 -6.26
C ASP A 110 23.80 -0.47 -4.91
N GLU A 111 22.82 0.32 -4.46
CA GLU A 111 22.07 0.03 -3.23
C GLU A 111 21.27 -1.29 -3.36
N ILE A 112 20.72 -1.56 -4.54
CA ILE A 112 20.08 -2.86 -4.80
C ILE A 112 21.12 -3.98 -4.67
N ALA A 113 22.28 -3.84 -5.30
CA ALA A 113 23.32 -4.86 -5.25
C ALA A 113 23.75 -5.18 -3.81
N GLN A 114 23.90 -4.16 -2.97
CA GLN A 114 24.26 -4.31 -1.55
C GLN A 114 23.17 -5.03 -0.74
N LYS A 115 21.89 -4.70 -0.96
CA LYS A 115 20.76 -5.27 -0.23
C LYS A 115 20.27 -6.60 -0.80
N LEU A 116 20.66 -6.94 -2.04
CA LEU A 116 20.12 -8.06 -2.80
C LEU A 116 20.20 -9.42 -2.07
N PRO A 117 21.30 -9.78 -1.37
CA PRO A 117 21.34 -11.03 -0.60
C PRO A 117 20.19 -11.13 0.41
N HIS A 118 19.92 -10.06 1.14
CA HIS A 118 18.84 -10.00 2.15
C HIS A 118 17.45 -9.97 1.51
N VAL A 119 17.30 -9.21 0.42
CA VAL A 119 16.04 -9.16 -0.34
C VAL A 119 15.67 -10.54 -0.89
N ARG A 120 16.64 -11.34 -1.34
CA ARG A 120 16.39 -12.72 -1.80
C ARG A 120 15.85 -13.62 -0.69
N VAL A 121 16.35 -13.47 0.53
CA VAL A 121 15.82 -14.21 1.69
C VAL A 121 14.36 -13.83 1.93
N LEU A 122 14.04 -12.53 1.91
CA LEU A 122 12.67 -12.05 2.06
C LEU A 122 11.74 -12.54 0.94
N ILE A 123 12.22 -12.59 -0.31
CA ILE A 123 11.44 -13.12 -1.44
C ILE A 123 11.12 -14.61 -1.23
N VAL A 124 12.10 -15.41 -0.80
CA VAL A 124 11.88 -16.84 -0.51
C VAL A 124 10.85 -17.01 0.59
N GLN A 125 10.97 -16.31 1.70
CA GLN A 125 9.98 -16.34 2.80
C GLN A 125 8.59 -15.93 2.31
N ALA A 126 8.49 -14.88 1.49
CA ALA A 126 7.21 -14.42 0.95
C ALA A 126 6.56 -15.45 0.01
N ILE A 127 7.35 -16.18 -0.76
CA ILE A 127 6.88 -17.28 -1.60
C ILE A 127 6.38 -18.45 -0.74
N GLU A 128 7.12 -18.85 0.29
CA GLU A 128 6.72 -19.91 1.21
C GLU A 128 5.44 -19.56 1.95
N HIS A 129 5.35 -18.34 2.48
CA HIS A 129 4.14 -17.82 3.11
C HIS A 129 2.95 -17.79 2.14
N ALA A 130 3.16 -17.39 0.88
CA ALA A 130 2.10 -17.45 -0.13
C ALA A 130 1.68 -18.89 -0.45
N ARG A 131 2.58 -19.85 -0.46
CA ARG A 131 2.30 -21.28 -0.72
C ARG A 131 1.60 -21.99 0.44
N SER A 132 1.92 -21.63 1.70
CA SER A 132 1.28 -22.27 2.86
C SER A 132 -0.23 -22.03 2.91
N GLY A 133 -0.70 -20.98 2.27
CA GLY A 133 -2.12 -20.59 2.34
C GLY A 133 -2.47 -19.78 3.57
N ASP A 134 -1.55 -19.62 4.50
CA ASP A 134 -1.74 -18.85 5.72
C ASP A 134 -2.02 -17.38 5.42
N ARG A 135 -2.67 -16.71 6.35
CA ARG A 135 -2.90 -15.28 6.30
C ARG A 135 -2.31 -14.64 7.54
N PHE A 136 -1.47 -13.64 7.32
CA PHE A 136 -0.99 -12.83 8.42
C PHE A 136 -2.16 -12.07 9.05
N VAL A 137 -2.32 -12.20 10.35
CA VAL A 137 -3.29 -11.44 11.13
C VAL A 137 -2.51 -10.49 12.04
N PRO A 138 -2.49 -9.19 11.72
CA PRO A 138 -1.78 -8.23 12.54
C PRO A 138 -2.47 -8.04 13.89
N ASP A 139 -1.70 -7.73 14.93
CA ASP A 139 -2.23 -7.44 16.26
C ASP A 139 -3.34 -6.38 16.19
N PRO A 140 -4.36 -6.48 17.06
CA PRO A 140 -5.40 -5.47 17.14
C PRO A 140 -4.78 -4.09 17.43
N VAL A 141 -5.07 -3.10 16.60
CA VAL A 141 -4.71 -1.70 16.89
C VAL A 141 -5.93 -1.02 17.48
N VAL A 142 -5.77 -0.50 18.68
CA VAL A 142 -6.76 0.41 19.26
C VAL A 142 -6.50 1.79 18.66
N ASP A 143 -7.26 2.12 17.63
CA ASP A 143 -7.21 3.47 17.05
C ASP A 143 -7.77 4.47 18.10
N THR A 144 -7.16 5.66 18.19
CA THR A 144 -7.66 6.72 19.05
C THR A 144 -9.03 7.17 18.56
N TRP A 145 -10.06 6.88 19.37
CA TRP A 145 -11.42 7.30 19.07
C TRP A 145 -11.56 8.83 19.22
N PRO A 146 -11.99 9.54 18.18
CA PRO A 146 -12.15 11.00 18.26
C PRO A 146 -13.46 11.35 18.98
N PRO A 147 -13.41 12.04 20.14
CA PRO A 147 -14.61 12.38 20.91
C PRO A 147 -15.58 13.30 20.17
N GLU A 148 -15.14 13.94 19.10
CA GLU A 148 -15.96 14.74 18.21
C GLU A 148 -16.99 13.91 17.43
N LEU A 149 -16.72 12.62 17.20
CA LEU A 149 -17.70 11.68 16.65
C LEU A 149 -18.84 11.43 17.63
N ASP A 150 -18.53 11.18 18.91
CA ASP A 150 -19.57 10.95 19.93
C ASP A 150 -20.49 12.16 20.06
N LYS A 151 -19.91 13.37 20.10
CA LYS A 151 -20.69 14.63 20.14
C LYS A 151 -21.62 14.73 18.94
N ARG A 152 -21.14 14.38 17.74
CA ARG A 152 -21.96 14.44 16.54
C ARG A 152 -23.03 13.36 16.53
N PHE A 153 -22.72 12.14 16.94
CA PHE A 153 -23.68 11.02 17.00
C PHE A 153 -24.79 11.28 18.03
N ALA A 154 -24.49 11.97 19.14
CA ALA A 154 -25.49 12.35 20.13
C ALA A 154 -26.57 13.29 19.58
N THR A 155 -26.27 14.03 18.50
CA THR A 155 -27.20 15.00 17.86
C THR A 155 -27.71 14.52 16.49
N ASP A 156 -27.21 13.40 15.98
CA ASP A 156 -27.53 12.90 14.64
C ASP A 156 -27.58 11.36 14.65
N GLU A 157 -28.72 10.83 15.06
CA GLU A 157 -28.94 9.38 15.17
C GLU A 157 -28.83 8.65 13.82
N ALA A 158 -29.23 9.32 12.72
CA ALA A 158 -29.13 8.72 11.39
C ALA A 158 -27.69 8.52 10.98
N LEU A 159 -26.82 9.50 11.26
CA LEU A 159 -25.39 9.42 11.03
C LEU A 159 -24.74 8.32 11.89
N SER A 160 -25.12 8.22 13.16
CA SER A 160 -24.63 7.17 14.07
C SER A 160 -24.96 5.79 13.53
N ARG A 161 -26.21 5.53 13.15
CA ARG A 161 -26.63 4.25 12.55
C ARG A 161 -25.85 3.95 11.26
N ALA A 162 -25.73 4.94 10.37
CA ALA A 162 -24.99 4.78 9.12
C ALA A 162 -23.52 4.44 9.36
N PHE A 163 -22.86 5.11 10.31
CA PHE A 163 -21.46 4.83 10.65
C PHE A 163 -21.27 3.40 11.19
N HIS A 164 -22.12 2.95 12.10
CA HIS A 164 -22.02 1.60 12.69
C HIS A 164 -22.39 0.49 11.70
N ALA A 165 -23.12 0.81 10.63
CA ALA A 165 -23.40 -0.11 9.53
C ALA A 165 -22.22 -0.25 8.53
N LEU A 166 -21.22 0.64 8.58
CA LEU A 166 -20.03 0.53 7.75
C LEU A 166 -19.20 -0.70 8.12
N THR A 167 -18.48 -1.25 7.15
CA THR A 167 -17.47 -2.27 7.44
C THR A 167 -16.39 -1.73 8.37
N PRO A 168 -15.71 -2.58 9.19
CA PRO A 168 -14.66 -2.13 10.10
C PRO A 168 -13.55 -1.30 9.43
N GLY A 169 -13.19 -1.67 8.18
CA GLY A 169 -12.20 -0.93 7.40
C GLY A 169 -12.66 0.49 7.03
N ARG A 170 -13.94 0.65 6.65
CA ARG A 170 -14.54 1.96 6.34
C ARG A 170 -14.66 2.82 7.59
N GLN A 171 -15.14 2.26 8.70
CA GLN A 171 -15.16 2.97 10.00
C GLN A 171 -13.77 3.47 10.37
N ARG A 172 -12.77 2.58 10.31
CA ARG A 172 -11.37 2.90 10.61
C ARG A 172 -10.83 4.02 9.74
N SER A 173 -11.16 4.07 8.44
CA SER A 173 -10.70 5.12 7.54
C SER A 173 -11.16 6.52 7.97
N HIS A 174 -12.40 6.65 8.45
CA HIS A 174 -12.92 7.89 9.02
C HIS A 174 -12.27 8.24 10.35
N ILE A 175 -12.14 7.27 11.27
CA ILE A 175 -11.50 7.45 12.58
C ILE A 175 -10.09 8.00 12.40
N LEU A 176 -9.27 7.37 11.57
CA LEU A 176 -7.89 7.79 11.30
C LEU A 176 -7.82 9.19 10.69
N HIS A 177 -8.72 9.50 9.74
CA HIS A 177 -8.77 10.82 9.15
C HIS A 177 -9.09 11.89 10.19
N ILE A 178 -10.08 11.66 11.05
CA ILE A 178 -10.51 12.62 12.06
C ILE A 178 -9.44 12.74 13.16
N ALA A 179 -9.03 11.63 13.77
CA ALA A 179 -8.08 11.59 14.86
C ALA A 179 -6.68 12.12 14.50
N GLY A 180 -6.29 12.04 13.22
CA GLY A 180 -5.01 12.57 12.73
C GLY A 180 -4.86 14.11 12.82
N ALA A 181 -5.89 14.86 13.25
CA ALA A 181 -5.77 16.28 13.51
C ALA A 181 -5.47 16.58 14.99
N LYS A 182 -4.46 17.44 15.23
CA LYS A 182 -4.06 17.82 16.61
C LYS A 182 -5.13 18.68 17.30
N GLN A 183 -5.77 19.61 16.57
CA GLN A 183 -6.73 20.57 17.14
C GLN A 183 -8.17 20.04 17.07
N ALA A 184 -8.94 20.19 18.14
CA ALA A 184 -10.35 19.78 18.23
C ALA A 184 -11.21 20.42 17.13
N SER A 185 -11.04 21.73 16.89
CA SER A 185 -11.77 22.44 15.82
C SER A 185 -11.51 21.89 14.41
N THR A 186 -10.31 21.36 14.17
CA THR A 186 -9.99 20.68 12.91
C THR A 186 -10.64 19.30 12.86
N ARG A 187 -10.70 18.57 13.99
CA ARG A 187 -11.40 17.27 14.05
C ARG A 187 -12.91 17.45 13.81
N GLU A 188 -13.53 18.47 14.39
CA GLU A 188 -14.95 18.80 14.14
C GLU A 188 -15.23 19.08 12.65
N ARG A 189 -14.37 19.87 11.99
CA ARG A 189 -14.49 20.10 10.53
C ARG A 189 -14.31 18.80 9.74
N ARG A 190 -13.42 17.92 10.17
CA ARG A 190 -13.22 16.63 9.53
C ARG A 190 -14.42 15.71 9.72
N VAL A 191 -15.05 15.71 10.90
CA VAL A 191 -16.32 14.99 11.12
C VAL A 191 -17.37 15.47 10.11
N THR A 192 -17.58 16.78 10.02
CA THR A 192 -18.55 17.37 9.07
C THR A 192 -18.26 16.95 7.62
N ARG A 193 -16.98 16.92 7.22
CA ARG A 193 -16.57 16.49 5.89
C ARG A 193 -16.84 15.00 5.62
N CYS A 194 -16.79 14.16 6.65
CA CYS A 194 -17.04 12.71 6.52
C CYS A 194 -18.53 12.36 6.41
N VAL A 195 -19.45 13.26 6.83
CA VAL A 195 -20.90 12.98 6.88
C VAL A 195 -21.45 12.45 5.55
N PRO A 196 -21.20 13.07 4.38
CA PRO A 196 -21.76 12.59 3.11
C PRO A 196 -21.29 11.17 2.77
N ASP A 197 -20.01 10.86 2.99
CA ASP A 197 -19.44 9.55 2.69
C ASP A 197 -20.02 8.48 3.63
N ILE A 198 -20.15 8.78 4.92
CA ILE A 198 -20.73 7.89 5.92
C ILE A 198 -22.20 7.55 5.57
N LEU A 199 -23.00 8.56 5.26
CA LEU A 199 -24.40 8.37 4.87
C LEU A 199 -24.55 7.60 3.56
N ALA A 200 -23.59 7.71 2.65
CA ALA A 200 -23.51 6.94 1.41
C ALA A 200 -22.95 5.53 1.60
N GLY A 201 -22.62 5.10 2.84
CA GLY A 201 -22.05 3.78 3.11
C GLY A 201 -20.62 3.60 2.65
N LYS A 202 -19.87 4.70 2.41
CA LYS A 202 -18.50 4.71 1.90
C LYS A 202 -17.48 4.94 3.00
N GLY A 203 -16.23 4.50 2.74
CA GLY A 203 -15.06 4.89 3.51
C GLY A 203 -14.54 6.27 3.11
N PHE A 204 -13.65 6.84 3.93
CA PHE A 204 -13.02 8.13 3.63
C PHE A 204 -12.19 8.06 2.33
N ASN A 205 -12.46 8.98 1.38
CA ASN A 205 -11.86 9.03 0.04
C ASN A 205 -12.16 7.80 -0.86
N GLU A 206 -13.16 7.00 -0.56
CA GLU A 206 -13.63 5.93 -1.44
C GLU A 206 -14.41 6.56 -2.63
N ARG A 207 -13.99 6.24 -3.87
CA ARG A 207 -14.57 6.77 -5.12
C ARG A 207 -15.75 5.92 -5.60
#